data_13957082eff0b0f1939e1d76194167fc
#
_entry.id   13957082eff0b0f1939e1d76194167fc
#
_cell.length_a   1.000
_cell.length_b   1.000
_cell.length_c   1.000
_cell.angle_alpha   90.00
_cell.angle_beta   90.00
_cell.angle_gamma   90.00
#
_symmetry.space_group_name_H-M   'P 1'
#
loop_
_entity.id
_entity.type
_entity.pdbx_description
1 polymer ?
#
loop_
_entity_poly.entity_id
_entity_poly.type
_entity_poly.pdbx_seq_one_letter_code
_entity_poly.pdbx_strand_id
1 'polypeptide(L)'
;DWSSDVCSSDLFRASGSAVLVGSQSFWEGVDVRGEALSVVIIDKLPFAPPDDPVLAARIAEMEKRGLNGFMHHQLPEAIINLKQGAGRLIRDENDRGVLMICDPRLISKPYGRRIWQSLPPFTRTRELATVQQFLSRSAETLNQEI
;
A
#
# COMPACT_ATOMS: atom_id res chain seq x y z
N ASP A 1 8.53 -25.98 -14.93
CA ASP A 1 7.26 -25.71 -15.63
C ASP A 1 6.67 -24.41 -15.09
N TRP A 2 6.98 -23.28 -15.74
CA TRP A 2 6.60 -21.93 -15.35
C TRP A 2 5.16 -21.57 -15.80
N SER A 3 4.41 -22.52 -16.30
CA SER A 3 3.05 -22.32 -16.81
C SER A 3 1.95 -22.44 -15.73
N SER A 4 2.31 -22.69 -14.48
CA SER A 4 1.35 -22.75 -13.36
C SER A 4 1.17 -21.42 -12.60
N ASP A 5 1.89 -20.37 -13.00
CA ASP A 5 1.65 -19.00 -12.54
C ASP A 5 0.47 -18.33 -13.29
N VAL A 6 -0.54 -19.09 -13.64
CA VAL A 6 -1.89 -18.55 -13.85
C VAL A 6 -2.29 -17.98 -12.49
N CYS A 7 -2.08 -16.86 -12.46
CA CYS A 7 -1.61 -15.97 -11.48
C CYS A 7 -2.63 -15.93 -10.36
N SER A 8 -2.18 -16.01 -9.13
CA SER A 8 -3.00 -15.68 -7.96
C SER A 8 -3.83 -14.40 -8.20
N SER A 9 -3.34 -13.47 -9.00
CA SER A 9 -4.05 -12.26 -9.43
C SER A 9 -5.21 -12.54 -10.41
N ASP A 10 -5.10 -13.51 -11.30
CA ASP A 10 -6.19 -13.86 -12.23
C ASP A 10 -7.30 -14.58 -11.50
N LEU A 11 -6.96 -15.48 -10.57
CA LEU A 11 -7.92 -16.13 -9.68
C LEU A 11 -8.61 -15.11 -8.77
N PHE A 12 -7.85 -14.15 -8.24
CA PHE A 12 -8.40 -13.07 -7.45
C PHE A 12 -9.43 -12.24 -8.23
N ARG A 13 -9.10 -11.85 -9.47
CA ARG A 13 -10.01 -11.12 -10.36
C ARG A 13 -11.28 -11.92 -10.68
N ALA A 14 -11.12 -13.21 -10.97
CA ALA A 14 -12.22 -14.07 -11.37
C ALA A 14 -13.18 -14.41 -10.22
N SER A 15 -12.70 -14.38 -8.97
CA SER A 15 -13.50 -14.82 -7.82
C SER A 15 -14.53 -13.80 -7.34
N GLY A 16 -14.37 -12.51 -7.63
CA GLY A 16 -15.27 -11.43 -7.22
C GLY A 16 -15.32 -11.14 -5.71
N SER A 17 -14.89 -12.08 -4.86
CA SER A 17 -14.91 -11.95 -3.39
C SER A 17 -13.75 -12.70 -2.73
N ALA A 18 -12.51 -12.41 -3.12
CA ALA A 18 -11.34 -13.06 -2.58
C ALA A 18 -10.47 -12.10 -1.76
N VAL A 19 -9.61 -12.66 -0.93
CA VAL A 19 -8.53 -11.98 -0.25
C VAL A 19 -7.21 -12.51 -0.79
N LEU A 20 -6.36 -11.60 -1.25
CA LEU A 20 -5.02 -11.90 -1.72
C LEU A 20 -4.02 -11.44 -0.67
N VAL A 21 -3.21 -12.37 -0.16
CA VAL A 21 -2.17 -12.10 0.83
C VAL A 21 -0.81 -12.27 0.17
N GLY A 22 0.04 -11.25 0.26
CA GLY A 22 1.36 -11.29 -0.35
C GLY A 22 2.37 -10.42 0.38
N SER A 23 3.64 -10.61 0.04
CA SER A 23 4.74 -9.75 0.51
C SER A 23 4.80 -8.45 -0.30
N GLN A 24 5.66 -7.51 0.13
CA GLN A 24 5.87 -6.23 -0.56
C GLN A 24 6.26 -6.42 -2.04
N SER A 25 7.07 -7.40 -2.36
CA SER A 25 7.49 -7.72 -3.74
C SER A 25 6.31 -8.06 -4.65
N PHE A 26 5.20 -8.50 -4.07
CA PHE A 26 3.99 -8.82 -4.80
C PHE A 26 3.32 -7.57 -5.40
N TRP A 27 3.50 -6.39 -4.80
CA TRP A 27 2.92 -5.13 -5.32
C TRP A 27 3.47 -4.74 -6.68
N GLU A 28 4.68 -5.13 -7.00
CA GLU A 28 5.34 -4.82 -8.26
C GLU A 28 4.78 -5.66 -9.42
N GLY A 29 4.38 -6.91 -9.13
CA GLY A 29 3.91 -7.88 -10.11
C GLY A 29 2.40 -7.96 -10.31
N VAL A 30 1.60 -7.43 -9.38
CA VAL A 30 0.13 -7.56 -9.45
C VAL A 30 -0.48 -6.39 -10.21
N ASP A 31 -1.10 -6.69 -11.34
CA ASP A 31 -1.92 -5.76 -12.09
C ASP A 31 -3.41 -6.10 -11.93
N VAL A 32 -3.99 -5.78 -10.79
CA VAL A 32 -5.44 -5.85 -10.57
C VAL A 32 -6.02 -4.47 -10.83
N ARG A 33 -6.92 -4.35 -11.79
CA ARG A 33 -7.50 -3.06 -12.24
C ARG A 33 -8.94 -2.89 -11.76
N GLY A 34 -9.28 -1.62 -11.48
CA GLY A 34 -10.65 -1.16 -11.30
C GLY A 34 -11.39 -1.84 -10.13
N GLU A 35 -12.63 -2.18 -10.35
CA GLU A 35 -13.58 -2.69 -9.36
C GLU A 35 -13.17 -3.98 -8.64
N ALA A 36 -12.20 -4.72 -9.20
CA ALA A 36 -11.70 -5.94 -8.60
C ALA A 36 -10.87 -5.73 -7.32
N LEU A 37 -10.41 -4.50 -7.04
CA LEU A 37 -9.62 -4.19 -5.86
C LEU A 37 -10.26 -3.04 -5.07
N SER A 38 -11.06 -3.37 -4.09
CA SER A 38 -11.77 -2.40 -3.25
C SER A 38 -11.03 -2.02 -1.95
N VAL A 39 -10.16 -2.89 -1.45
CA VAL A 39 -9.44 -2.68 -0.19
C VAL A 39 -7.99 -3.14 -0.33
N VAL A 40 -7.06 -2.28 0.09
CA VAL A 40 -5.65 -2.62 0.27
C VAL A 40 -5.30 -2.47 1.75
N ILE A 41 -4.78 -3.53 2.35
CA ILE A 41 -4.36 -3.55 3.76
C ILE A 41 -2.85 -3.68 3.83
N ILE A 42 -2.21 -2.74 4.50
CA ILE A 42 -0.76 -2.71 4.73
C ILE A 42 -0.51 -2.90 6.21
N ASP A 43 -0.02 -4.07 6.60
CA ASP A 43 0.23 -4.43 8.00
C ASP A 43 1.35 -3.56 8.59
N LYS A 44 2.46 -3.42 7.86
CA LYS A 44 3.63 -2.64 8.28
C LYS A 44 4.10 -1.70 7.19
N LEU A 45 4.59 -0.53 7.61
CA LEU A 45 5.25 0.39 6.69
C LEU A 45 6.43 -0.29 5.99
N PRO A 46 6.58 -0.15 4.68
CA PRO A 46 7.52 -0.90 3.85
C PRO A 46 8.96 -0.37 3.98
N PHE A 47 9.48 -0.36 5.19
CA PHE A 47 10.89 -0.11 5.44
C PHE A 47 11.70 -1.35 5.08
N ALA A 48 12.87 -1.14 4.48
CA ALA A 48 13.80 -2.24 4.22
C ALA A 48 14.24 -2.91 5.53
N PRO A 49 14.50 -4.23 5.52
CA PRO A 49 14.97 -4.96 6.70
C PRO A 49 16.26 -4.36 7.25
N PRO A 50 16.40 -4.24 8.57
CA PRO A 50 17.57 -3.62 9.18
C PRO A 50 18.87 -4.44 9.03
N ASP A 51 18.76 -5.71 8.69
CA ASP A 51 19.84 -6.66 8.47
C ASP A 51 20.31 -6.74 7.00
N ASP A 52 19.76 -5.90 6.11
CA ASP A 52 20.23 -5.78 4.73
C ASP A 52 21.63 -5.14 4.68
N PRO A 53 22.68 -5.88 4.25
CA PRO A 53 24.05 -5.39 4.25
C PRO A 53 24.27 -4.24 3.26
N VAL A 54 23.53 -4.19 2.17
CA VAL A 54 23.61 -3.10 1.18
C VAL A 54 23.03 -1.81 1.76
N LEU A 55 21.90 -1.91 2.44
CA LEU A 55 21.31 -0.79 3.16
C LEU A 55 22.23 -0.28 4.25
N ALA A 56 22.79 -1.18 5.07
CA ALA A 56 23.73 -0.81 6.15
C ALA A 56 24.96 -0.06 5.60
N ALA A 57 25.55 -0.54 4.49
CA ALA A 57 26.68 0.13 3.87
C ALA A 57 26.32 1.52 3.32
N ARG A 58 25.15 1.68 2.70
CA ARG A 58 24.66 2.99 2.21
C ARG A 58 24.44 3.98 3.35
N ILE A 59 23.81 3.54 4.43
CA ILE A 59 23.58 4.37 5.61
C ILE A 59 24.91 4.83 6.20
N ALA A 60 25.85 3.90 6.41
CA ALA A 60 27.18 4.22 6.95
C ALA A 60 27.93 5.26 6.08
N GLU A 61 27.83 5.17 4.76
CA GLU A 61 28.43 6.14 3.86
C GLU A 61 27.76 7.51 3.93
N MET A 62 26.45 7.55 4.07
CA MET A 62 25.71 8.80 4.27
C MET A 62 26.06 9.48 5.60
N GLU A 63 26.18 8.70 6.67
CA GLU A 63 26.56 9.18 8.00
C GLU A 63 27.98 9.79 8.01
N LYS A 64 28.92 9.19 7.28
CA LYS A 64 30.25 9.78 7.09
C LYS A 64 30.21 11.17 6.43
N ARG A 65 29.20 11.42 5.62
CA ARG A 65 28.96 12.72 4.98
C ARG A 65 28.09 13.67 5.82
N GLY A 66 27.78 13.30 7.07
CA GLY A 66 26.94 14.09 7.98
C GLY A 66 25.44 14.05 7.66
N LEU A 67 25.00 13.10 6.83
CA LEU A 67 23.59 12.94 6.47
C LEU A 67 22.93 11.88 7.35
N ASN A 68 21.68 12.12 7.73
CA ASN A 68 20.88 11.11 8.44
C ASN A 68 20.34 10.08 7.45
N GLY A 69 20.88 8.86 7.47
CA GLY A 69 20.54 7.78 6.54
C GLY A 69 19.07 7.39 6.58
N PHE A 70 18.43 7.44 7.75
CA PHE A 70 17.00 7.20 7.86
C PHE A 70 16.17 8.24 7.10
N MET A 71 16.44 9.53 7.33
CA MET A 71 15.65 10.63 6.76
C MET A 71 15.90 10.83 5.27
N HIS A 72 17.12 10.52 4.79
CA HIS A 72 17.54 10.79 3.41
C HIS A 72 17.46 9.57 2.50
N HIS A 73 17.35 8.36 3.06
CA HIS A 73 17.26 7.13 2.27
C HIS A 73 16.05 6.25 2.67
N GLN A 74 16.03 5.72 3.88
CA GLN A 74 15.01 4.73 4.27
C GLN A 74 13.58 5.29 4.23
N LEU A 75 13.36 6.50 4.73
CA LEU A 75 12.04 7.11 4.74
C LEU A 75 11.53 7.48 3.34
N PRO A 76 12.31 8.12 2.46
CA PRO A 76 11.90 8.36 1.08
C PRO A 76 11.59 7.07 0.31
N GLU A 77 12.41 6.03 0.47
CA GLU A 77 12.20 4.72 -0.17
C GLU A 77 10.91 4.06 0.32
N ALA A 78 10.66 4.03 1.63
CA ALA A 78 9.42 3.53 2.19
C ALA A 78 8.18 4.30 1.69
N ILE A 79 8.30 5.62 1.51
CA ILE A 79 7.22 6.45 0.93
C ILE A 79 6.95 6.06 -0.53
N ILE A 80 8.00 5.86 -1.33
CA ILE A 80 7.85 5.45 -2.74
C ILE A 80 7.14 4.09 -2.81
N ASN A 81 7.59 3.11 -2.03
CA ASN A 81 7.00 1.78 -1.99
C ASN A 81 5.54 1.83 -1.53
N LEU A 82 5.23 2.64 -0.52
CA LEU A 82 3.86 2.83 -0.04
C LEU A 82 2.96 3.47 -1.11
N LYS A 83 3.48 4.46 -1.85
CA LYS A 83 2.75 5.08 -2.97
C LYS A 83 2.47 4.11 -4.10
N GLN A 84 3.39 3.20 -4.39
CA GLN A 84 3.18 2.14 -5.38
C GLN A 84 2.04 1.21 -4.95
N GLY A 85 2.02 0.79 -3.68
CA GLY A 85 0.93 -0.02 -3.12
C GLY A 85 -0.42 0.71 -3.14
N ALA A 86 -0.44 1.99 -2.73
CA ALA A 86 -1.64 2.82 -2.76
C ALA A 86 -2.14 3.08 -4.20
N GLY A 87 -1.21 3.25 -5.15
CA GLY A 87 -1.52 3.46 -6.57
C GLY A 87 -2.13 2.24 -7.26
N ARG A 88 -2.12 1.06 -6.63
CA ARG A 88 -2.88 -0.09 -7.13
C ARG A 88 -4.37 0.05 -6.87
N LEU A 89 -4.74 0.77 -5.82
CA LEU A 89 -6.13 1.00 -5.42
C LEU A 89 -6.79 2.12 -6.23
N ILE A 90 -6.08 3.22 -6.44
CA ILE A 90 -6.62 4.42 -7.10
C ILE A 90 -5.72 4.75 -8.29
N ARG A 91 -6.26 4.61 -9.50
CA ARG A 91 -5.57 4.89 -10.77
C ARG A 91 -6.26 5.96 -11.60
N ASP A 92 -7.57 6.06 -11.44
CA ASP A 92 -8.44 6.99 -12.15
C ASP A 92 -9.21 7.85 -11.14
N GLU A 93 -9.76 8.97 -11.62
CA GLU A 93 -10.57 9.90 -10.81
C GLU A 93 -11.86 9.26 -10.30
N ASN A 94 -12.35 8.22 -10.99
CA ASN A 94 -13.56 7.49 -10.63
C ASN A 94 -13.29 6.29 -9.71
N ASP A 95 -12.02 5.90 -9.53
CA ASP A 95 -11.68 4.77 -8.69
C ASP A 95 -12.01 5.05 -7.23
N ARG A 96 -12.60 4.05 -6.58
CA ARG A 96 -12.98 4.09 -5.16
C ARG A 96 -12.37 2.92 -4.43
N GLY A 97 -11.88 3.19 -3.23
CA GLY A 97 -11.35 2.11 -2.42
C GLY A 97 -10.86 2.56 -1.05
N VAL A 98 -10.49 1.60 -0.24
CA VAL A 98 -10.01 1.79 1.13
C VAL A 98 -8.55 1.37 1.22
N LEU A 99 -7.68 2.29 1.64
CA LEU A 99 -6.32 2.00 2.05
C LEU A 99 -6.27 1.94 3.57
N MET A 100 -6.03 0.76 4.12
CA MET A 100 -5.87 0.54 5.56
C MET A 100 -4.39 0.33 5.87
N ILE A 101 -3.83 1.15 6.76
CA ILE A 101 -2.44 1.03 7.23
C ILE A 101 -2.48 0.70 8.72
N CYS A 102 -2.05 -0.51 9.09
CA CYS A 102 -2.13 -1.03 10.46
C CYS A 102 -0.90 -0.69 11.31
N ASP A 103 0.14 -0.10 10.73
CA ASP A 103 1.37 0.23 11.44
C ASP A 103 1.20 1.44 12.38
N PRO A 104 1.34 1.26 13.71
CA PRO A 104 1.17 2.35 14.67
C PRO A 104 2.22 3.45 14.52
N ARG A 105 3.36 3.18 13.88
CA ARG A 105 4.42 4.16 13.62
C ARG A 105 3.94 5.32 12.75
N LEU A 106 2.92 5.10 11.92
CA LEU A 106 2.31 6.15 11.10
C LEU A 106 1.75 7.31 11.96
N ILE A 107 1.33 7.00 13.17
CA ILE A 107 0.72 7.97 14.10
C ILE A 107 1.68 8.36 15.21
N SER A 108 2.41 7.37 15.76
CA SER A 108 3.24 7.57 16.95
C SER A 108 4.61 8.20 16.66
N LYS A 109 5.05 8.19 15.40
CA LYS A 109 6.38 8.72 15.03
C LYS A 109 6.29 10.06 14.31
N PRO A 110 7.24 10.99 14.53
CA PRO A 110 7.24 12.32 13.89
C PRO A 110 7.22 12.27 12.36
N TYR A 111 7.84 11.27 11.78
CA TYR A 111 7.88 11.09 10.32
C TYR A 111 6.55 10.58 9.72
N GLY A 112 5.65 10.05 10.53
CA GLY A 112 4.37 9.54 10.06
C GLY A 112 3.56 10.60 9.32
N ARG A 113 3.59 11.86 9.78
CA ARG A 113 2.97 12.99 9.08
C ARG A 113 3.49 13.14 7.65
N ARG A 114 4.79 13.01 7.43
CA ARG A 114 5.42 13.09 6.12
C ARG A 114 4.99 11.94 5.20
N ILE A 115 4.83 10.73 5.77
CA ILE A 115 4.35 9.56 5.03
C ILE A 115 2.94 9.82 4.50
N TRP A 116 1.98 10.10 5.37
CA TRP A 116 0.59 10.22 4.93
C TRP A 116 0.31 11.48 4.11
N GLN A 117 1.09 12.56 4.25
CA GLN A 117 1.01 13.73 3.37
C GLN A 117 1.53 13.43 1.95
N SER A 118 2.34 12.41 1.78
CA SER A 118 2.87 11.98 0.48
C SER A 118 1.89 11.07 -0.29
N LEU A 119 0.88 10.52 0.36
CA LEU A 119 -0.16 9.71 -0.27
C LEU A 119 -1.16 10.59 -1.03
N PRO A 120 -1.93 10.02 -1.97
CA PRO A 120 -3.07 10.69 -2.57
C PRO A 120 -4.03 11.29 -1.51
N PRO A 121 -4.84 12.28 -1.85
CA PRO A 121 -5.70 12.99 -0.90
C PRO A 121 -6.92 12.15 -0.47
N PHE A 122 -6.68 11.03 0.20
CA PHE A 122 -7.72 10.21 0.80
C PHE A 122 -8.44 10.92 1.95
N THR A 123 -9.74 10.72 2.05
CA THR A 123 -10.47 11.00 3.30
C THR A 123 -9.98 10.05 4.40
N ARG A 124 -9.62 10.59 5.56
CA ARG A 124 -9.00 9.83 6.65
C ARG A 124 -9.98 9.57 7.76
N THR A 125 -9.95 8.34 8.27
CA THR A 125 -10.73 7.94 9.45
C THR A 125 -9.93 6.91 10.26
N ARG A 126 -10.29 6.77 11.53
CA ARG A 126 -9.87 5.65 12.40
C ARG A 126 -11.05 4.77 12.77
N GLU A 127 -12.23 5.14 12.32
CA GLU A 127 -13.47 4.47 12.67
C GLU A 127 -13.79 3.39 11.64
N LEU A 128 -13.77 2.14 12.06
CA LEU A 128 -14.08 1.00 11.21
C LEU A 128 -15.53 1.09 10.66
N ALA A 129 -16.45 1.61 11.45
CA ALA A 129 -17.83 1.82 11.02
C ALA A 129 -17.93 2.74 9.80
N THR A 130 -17.12 3.79 9.73
CA THR A 130 -17.05 4.70 8.57
C THR A 130 -16.57 3.96 7.32
N VAL A 131 -15.57 3.08 7.45
CA VAL A 131 -15.05 2.26 6.37
C VAL A 131 -16.12 1.28 5.88
N GLN A 132 -16.82 0.61 6.79
CA GLN A 132 -17.90 -0.31 6.46
C GLN A 132 -19.04 0.37 5.70
N GLN A 133 -19.48 1.56 6.15
CA GLN A 133 -20.49 2.34 5.44
C GLN A 133 -20.05 2.76 4.04
N PHE A 134 -18.78 3.15 3.89
CA PHE A 134 -18.23 3.51 2.58
C PHE A 134 -18.29 2.32 1.60
N LEU A 135 -17.85 1.15 2.04
CA LEU A 135 -17.85 -0.07 1.21
C LEU A 135 -19.27 -0.55 0.88
N SER A 136 -20.21 -0.48 1.83
CA SER A 136 -21.61 -0.87 1.59
C SER A 136 -22.27 0.03 0.54
N ARG A 137 -22.07 1.36 0.60
CA ARG A 137 -22.61 2.30 -0.40
C ARG A 137 -22.03 2.07 -1.79
N SER A 138 -20.75 1.72 -1.87
CA SER A 138 -20.12 1.39 -3.16
C SER A 138 -20.72 0.15 -3.79
N ALA A 139 -21.07 -0.87 -3.01
CA ALA A 139 -21.72 -2.08 -3.49
C ALA A 139 -23.18 -1.81 -3.96
N GLU A 140 -23.92 -0.94 -3.29
CA GLU A 140 -25.29 -0.56 -3.67
C GLU A 140 -25.34 0.22 -5.00
N THR A 141 -24.36 1.09 -5.24
CA THR A 141 -24.28 1.87 -6.48
C THR A 141 -24.02 0.96 -7.69
N LEU A 142 -23.16 -0.03 -7.55
CA LEU A 142 -22.87 -1.04 -8.58
C LEU A 142 -24.09 -1.90 -8.93
N ASN A 143 -24.93 -2.22 -7.94
CA ASN A 143 -26.16 -3.02 -8.17
C ASN A 143 -27.31 -2.21 -8.80
N GLN A 144 -27.24 -0.91 -8.86
CA GLN A 144 -28.26 -0.04 -9.49
C GLN A 144 -27.97 0.26 -10.96
N GLU A 145 -26.76 -0.02 -11.45
CA GLU A 145 -26.33 0.21 -12.84
C GLU A 145 -26.46 -1.06 -13.72
N ILE A 146 -26.96 -2.17 -13.19
CA ILE A 146 -27.29 -3.43 -13.89
C ILE A 146 -28.81 -3.52 -14.08
#